data_2997f64aa06fcf4b0eb4d2a453628aa9
#
_entry.id   2997f64aa06fcf4b0eb4d2a453628aa9
#
_cell.length_a   1.000
_cell.length_b   1.000
_cell.length_c   1.000
_cell.angle_alpha   90.00
_cell.angle_beta   90.00
_cell.angle_gamma   90.00
#
_symmetry.space_group_name_H-M   'P 1'
#
loop_
_entity.id
_entity.type
_entity.pdbx_description
1 polymer ?
#
loop_
_entity_poly.entity_id
_entity_poly.type
_entity_poly.pdbx_seq_one_letter_code
_entity_poly.pdbx_strand_id
1 'polypeptide(L)'
;MSTLEQWKPVNGYEGIYEVSSHRRVRSLDRTVTRSDGQVRHLEGKVLRPPLMQPSGYPVVNLYTQGRLKKRYVHSLVAESFIGERPEGMEVCHYDGSKTNNHVDNLRYGTPSENELDKLRHGTHTNAAKTHCPLGHELFAENIPPSSAKRGRRQCLACVRARACVSYHPELKPQFKAVADSYYQAILEERKAVA
;
A
#
# COMPACT_ATOMS: atom_id res chain seq x y z
N MET A 1 -27.29 -3.75 -7.10
CA MET A 1 -27.68 -4.84 -8.03
C MET A 1 -26.52 -5.81 -8.07
N SER A 2 -26.76 -7.09 -7.77
CA SER A 2 -25.69 -8.11 -7.85
C SER A 2 -25.41 -8.36 -9.33
N THR A 3 -24.34 -7.79 -9.85
CA THR A 3 -23.89 -8.08 -11.20
C THR A 3 -23.39 -9.53 -11.22
N LEU A 4 -23.89 -10.32 -12.18
CA LEU A 4 -23.44 -11.70 -12.38
C LEU A 4 -21.91 -11.71 -12.54
N GLU A 5 -21.26 -12.63 -11.86
CA GLU A 5 -19.81 -12.78 -11.96
C GLU A 5 -19.38 -13.16 -13.39
N GLN A 6 -18.50 -12.39 -13.94
CA GLN A 6 -17.93 -12.61 -15.27
C GLN A 6 -16.49 -13.13 -15.15
N TRP A 7 -16.10 -14.01 -16.05
CA TRP A 7 -14.75 -14.54 -16.14
C TRP A 7 -14.10 -14.10 -17.47
N LYS A 8 -12.85 -13.66 -17.40
CA LYS A 8 -12.04 -13.29 -18.58
C LYS A 8 -10.67 -13.95 -18.51
N PRO A 9 -10.07 -14.29 -19.67
CA PRO A 9 -8.70 -14.77 -19.72
C PRO A 9 -7.73 -13.78 -19.06
N VAL A 10 -6.70 -14.31 -18.42
CA VAL A 10 -5.59 -13.50 -17.93
C VAL A 10 -4.64 -13.23 -19.09
N ASN A 11 -4.33 -11.96 -19.36
CA ASN A 11 -3.44 -11.54 -20.45
C ASN A 11 -2.08 -12.24 -20.38
N GLY A 12 -1.68 -12.90 -21.48
CA GLY A 12 -0.47 -13.71 -21.58
C GLY A 12 -0.57 -15.09 -20.92
N TYR A 13 -1.77 -15.51 -20.52
CA TYR A 13 -2.07 -16.82 -19.94
C TYR A 13 -3.39 -17.40 -20.49
N GLU A 14 -3.76 -17.00 -21.70
CA GLU A 14 -4.98 -17.44 -22.38
C GLU A 14 -5.04 -18.97 -22.45
N GLY A 15 -6.19 -19.55 -22.18
CA GLY A 15 -6.38 -21.01 -22.11
C GLY A 15 -5.74 -21.70 -20.91
N ILE A 16 -5.08 -20.96 -20.00
CA ILE A 16 -4.42 -21.51 -18.81
C ILE A 16 -5.07 -20.98 -17.53
N TYR A 17 -5.31 -19.66 -17.46
CA TYR A 17 -5.92 -19.00 -16.30
C TYR A 17 -6.96 -17.97 -16.69
N GLU A 18 -7.97 -17.85 -15.85
CA GLU A 18 -8.98 -16.79 -15.91
C GLU A 18 -9.07 -16.06 -14.59
N VAL A 19 -9.50 -14.79 -14.67
CA VAL A 19 -9.82 -13.95 -13.52
C VAL A 19 -11.27 -13.49 -13.61
N SER A 20 -11.94 -13.38 -12.47
CA SER A 20 -13.34 -12.93 -12.41
C SER A 20 -13.47 -11.47 -12.00
N SER A 21 -14.61 -10.84 -12.39
CA SER A 21 -15.02 -9.52 -11.89
C SER A 21 -15.13 -9.47 -10.37
N HIS A 22 -15.32 -10.60 -9.71
CA HIS A 22 -15.41 -10.78 -8.26
C HIS A 22 -14.08 -11.22 -7.63
N ARG A 23 -12.91 -10.85 -8.21
CA ARG A 23 -11.57 -11.10 -7.65
C ARG A 23 -11.13 -12.56 -7.52
N ARG A 24 -11.86 -13.52 -8.08
CA ARG A 24 -11.43 -14.92 -8.09
C ARG A 24 -10.50 -15.18 -9.28
N VAL A 25 -9.52 -16.06 -9.10
CA VAL A 25 -8.63 -16.52 -10.16
C VAL A 25 -8.73 -18.03 -10.24
N ARG A 26 -8.84 -18.59 -11.44
CA ARG A 26 -8.89 -20.04 -11.66
C ARG A 26 -7.92 -20.49 -12.74
N SER A 27 -7.41 -21.70 -12.59
CA SER A 27 -6.81 -22.42 -13.69
C SER A 27 -7.88 -23.14 -14.50
N LEU A 28 -7.64 -23.34 -15.78
CA LEU A 28 -8.52 -24.08 -16.67
C LEU A 28 -8.03 -25.53 -16.83
N ASP A 29 -8.99 -26.41 -17.15
CA ASP A 29 -8.68 -27.77 -17.59
C ASP A 29 -7.77 -27.71 -18.81
N ARG A 30 -6.68 -28.45 -18.78
CA ARG A 30 -5.75 -28.53 -19.90
C ARG A 30 -4.91 -29.79 -19.89
N THR A 31 -4.50 -30.18 -21.07
CA THR A 31 -3.54 -31.28 -21.27
C THR A 31 -2.16 -30.68 -21.47
N VAL A 32 -1.17 -31.22 -20.79
CA VAL A 32 0.24 -30.82 -20.91
C VAL A 32 1.08 -32.03 -21.25
N THR A 33 2.00 -31.87 -22.20
CA THR A 33 3.00 -32.88 -22.52
C THR A 33 4.29 -32.56 -21.80
N ARG A 34 4.79 -33.49 -21.01
CA ARG A 34 6.05 -33.37 -20.27
C ARG A 34 7.24 -33.56 -21.23
N SER A 35 8.43 -33.18 -20.76
CA SER A 35 9.68 -33.39 -21.52
C SER A 35 10.00 -34.85 -21.83
N ASP A 36 9.45 -35.78 -21.06
CA ASP A 36 9.55 -37.23 -21.25
C ASP A 36 8.49 -37.78 -22.23
N GLY A 37 7.69 -36.92 -22.88
CA GLY A 37 6.62 -37.27 -23.80
C GLY A 37 5.32 -37.72 -23.12
N GLN A 38 5.27 -37.85 -21.82
CA GLN A 38 4.03 -38.21 -21.11
C GLN A 38 2.98 -37.09 -21.17
N VAL A 39 1.77 -37.49 -21.50
CA VAL A 39 0.60 -36.59 -21.54
C VAL A 39 -0.10 -36.62 -20.19
N ARG A 40 -0.29 -35.46 -19.60
CA ARG A 40 -0.99 -35.31 -18.32
C ARG A 40 -2.15 -34.34 -18.44
N HIS A 41 -3.33 -34.77 -18.02
CA HIS A 41 -4.48 -33.89 -17.82
C HIS A 41 -4.37 -33.16 -16.47
N LEU A 42 -4.54 -31.82 -16.48
CA LEU A 42 -4.58 -30.95 -15.30
C LEU A 42 -5.99 -30.42 -15.18
N GLU A 43 -6.65 -30.76 -14.08
CA GLU A 43 -7.96 -30.19 -13.75
C GLU A 43 -7.84 -28.73 -13.34
N GLY A 44 -8.78 -27.92 -13.82
CA GLY A 44 -8.92 -26.53 -13.46
C GLY A 44 -9.43 -26.37 -12.04
N LYS A 45 -8.96 -25.33 -11.36
CA LYS A 45 -9.39 -25.04 -9.99
C LYS A 45 -9.33 -23.56 -9.66
N VAL A 46 -10.22 -23.12 -8.77
CA VAL A 46 -10.13 -21.79 -8.19
C VAL A 46 -8.93 -21.72 -7.25
N LEU A 47 -8.05 -20.74 -7.49
CA LEU A 47 -6.87 -20.52 -6.68
C LEU A 47 -7.26 -19.81 -5.37
N ARG A 48 -6.47 -20.02 -4.32
CA ARG A 48 -6.60 -19.34 -3.03
C ARG A 48 -5.43 -18.38 -2.85
N PRO A 49 -5.59 -17.08 -3.19
CA PRO A 49 -4.49 -16.12 -3.13
C PRO A 49 -4.08 -15.84 -1.69
N PRO A 50 -2.85 -16.16 -1.26
CA PRO A 50 -2.33 -15.68 0.02
C PRO A 50 -2.12 -14.17 -0.01
N LEU A 51 -2.12 -13.54 1.18
CA LEU A 51 -1.72 -12.16 1.35
C LEU A 51 -0.20 -12.06 1.36
N MET A 52 0.35 -11.21 0.51
CA MET A 52 1.79 -10.96 0.48
C MET A 52 2.21 -10.07 1.64
N GLN A 53 3.10 -10.55 2.49
CA GLN A 53 3.66 -9.78 3.58
C GLN A 53 4.89 -8.96 3.12
N PRO A 54 5.09 -7.74 3.62
CA PRO A 54 4.23 -6.97 4.55
C PRO A 54 3.14 -6.17 3.83
N SER A 55 3.04 -6.24 2.51
CA SER A 55 2.16 -5.35 1.71
C SER A 55 0.67 -5.58 1.94
N GLY A 56 0.26 -6.80 2.31
CA GLY A 56 -1.14 -7.18 2.54
C GLY A 56 -1.99 -7.37 1.27
N TYR A 57 -1.37 -7.36 0.09
CA TYR A 57 -2.09 -7.60 -1.17
C TYR A 57 -2.24 -9.09 -1.48
N PRO A 58 -3.42 -9.54 -1.96
CA PRO A 58 -3.60 -10.89 -2.48
C PRO A 58 -2.76 -11.13 -3.74
N VAL A 59 -2.02 -12.25 -3.77
CA VAL A 59 -1.16 -12.63 -4.90
C VAL A 59 -1.47 -14.04 -5.37
N VAL A 60 -1.22 -14.31 -6.64
CA VAL A 60 -1.24 -15.65 -7.23
C VAL A 60 0.08 -15.93 -7.93
N ASN A 61 0.46 -17.19 -7.91
CA ASN A 61 1.57 -17.69 -8.69
C ASN A 61 1.02 -18.33 -9.98
N LEU A 62 1.31 -17.72 -11.11
CA LEU A 62 0.90 -18.18 -12.43
C LEU A 62 2.09 -18.84 -13.13
N TYR A 63 1.85 -20.00 -13.73
CA TYR A 63 2.87 -20.78 -14.38
C TYR A 63 2.58 -20.91 -15.88
N THR A 64 3.53 -20.54 -16.72
CA THR A 64 3.46 -20.71 -18.17
C THR A 64 4.86 -20.91 -18.75
N GLN A 65 4.99 -21.73 -19.80
CA GLN A 65 6.25 -21.97 -20.52
C GLN A 65 7.46 -22.26 -19.59
N GLY A 66 7.28 -23.07 -18.55
CA GLY A 66 8.35 -23.40 -17.60
C GLY A 66 8.71 -22.28 -16.60
N ARG A 67 8.01 -21.16 -16.61
CA ARG A 67 8.29 -20.01 -15.73
C ARG A 67 7.14 -19.75 -14.78
N LEU A 68 7.49 -19.51 -13.50
CA LEU A 68 6.58 -19.06 -12.46
C LEU A 68 6.62 -17.54 -12.38
N LYS A 69 5.47 -16.87 -12.43
CA LYS A 69 5.36 -15.43 -12.25
C LYS A 69 4.34 -15.10 -11.16
N LYS A 70 4.77 -14.36 -10.16
CA LYS A 70 3.88 -13.85 -9.12
C LYS A 70 3.12 -12.63 -9.65
N ARG A 71 1.80 -12.62 -9.51
CA ARG A 71 0.93 -11.52 -9.94
C ARG A 71 -0.02 -11.11 -8.83
N TYR A 72 -0.26 -9.82 -8.70
CA TYR A 72 -1.28 -9.29 -7.80
C TYR A 72 -2.67 -9.48 -8.39
N VAL A 73 -3.64 -9.88 -7.55
CA VAL A 73 -5.02 -10.12 -8.00
C VAL A 73 -5.67 -8.85 -8.55
N HIS A 74 -5.51 -7.70 -7.87
CA HIS A 74 -6.03 -6.41 -8.37
C HIS A 74 -5.50 -6.05 -9.78
N SER A 75 -4.22 -6.34 -10.06
CA SER A 75 -3.65 -6.06 -11.38
C SER A 75 -4.28 -6.96 -12.45
N LEU A 76 -4.50 -8.25 -12.14
CA LEU A 76 -5.16 -9.16 -13.08
C LEU A 76 -6.60 -8.73 -13.38
N VAL A 77 -7.35 -8.34 -12.35
CA VAL A 77 -8.73 -7.84 -12.52
C VAL A 77 -8.73 -6.54 -13.34
N ALA A 78 -7.88 -5.57 -12.98
CA ALA A 78 -7.84 -4.30 -13.69
C ALA A 78 -7.45 -4.49 -15.17
N GLU A 79 -6.40 -5.24 -15.46
CA GLU A 79 -5.93 -5.49 -16.83
C GLU A 79 -6.98 -6.23 -17.69
N SER A 80 -7.75 -7.18 -17.10
CA SER A 80 -8.74 -7.96 -17.85
C SER A 80 -10.09 -7.24 -18.02
N PHE A 81 -10.49 -6.38 -17.09
CA PHE A 81 -11.82 -5.78 -17.08
C PHE A 81 -11.83 -4.28 -17.38
N ILE A 82 -10.83 -3.53 -16.96
CA ILE A 82 -10.71 -2.09 -17.23
C ILE A 82 -9.93 -1.83 -18.52
N GLY A 83 -8.90 -2.65 -18.77
CA GLY A 83 -8.03 -2.56 -19.94
C GLY A 83 -6.56 -2.48 -19.56
N GLU A 84 -5.69 -2.29 -20.57
CA GLU A 84 -4.26 -2.18 -20.35
C GLU A 84 -3.93 -1.00 -19.43
N ARG A 85 -2.98 -1.22 -18.52
CA ARG A 85 -2.57 -0.18 -17.58
C ARG A 85 -1.78 0.92 -18.31
N PRO A 86 -2.25 2.18 -18.28
CA PRO A 86 -1.51 3.29 -18.86
C PRO A 86 -0.14 3.47 -18.20
N GLU A 87 0.82 3.98 -18.97
CA GLU A 87 2.16 4.23 -18.48
C GLU A 87 2.17 5.21 -17.30
N GLY A 88 2.96 4.90 -16.27
CA GLY A 88 3.06 5.71 -15.06
C GLY A 88 1.86 5.64 -14.11
N MET A 89 0.81 4.88 -14.44
CA MET A 89 -0.35 4.70 -13.55
C MET A 89 -0.23 3.48 -12.65
N GLU A 90 -0.92 3.53 -11.52
CA GLU A 90 -1.06 2.46 -10.53
C GLU A 90 -2.51 1.98 -10.47
N VAL A 91 -2.73 0.78 -9.95
CA VAL A 91 -4.09 0.30 -9.63
C VAL A 91 -4.47 0.84 -8.25
N CYS A 92 -5.52 1.62 -8.18
CA CYS A 92 -6.07 2.22 -6.96
C CYS A 92 -7.37 1.54 -6.55
N HIS A 93 -7.63 1.49 -5.23
CA HIS A 93 -8.86 0.97 -4.66
C HIS A 93 -9.73 2.13 -4.17
N TYR A 94 -10.98 2.23 -4.63
CA TYR A 94 -11.89 3.31 -4.23
C TYR A 94 -12.15 3.34 -2.72
N ASP A 95 -12.23 2.18 -2.07
CA ASP A 95 -12.44 2.02 -0.63
C ASP A 95 -11.16 1.96 0.22
N GLY A 96 -9.99 2.01 -0.42
CA GLY A 96 -8.69 1.85 0.24
C GLY A 96 -8.36 0.43 0.72
N SER A 97 -9.24 -0.56 0.50
CA SER A 97 -9.05 -1.93 0.94
C SER A 97 -8.23 -2.75 -0.07
N LYS A 98 -7.02 -3.15 0.32
CA LYS A 98 -6.11 -3.96 -0.51
C LYS A 98 -6.66 -5.34 -0.88
N THR A 99 -7.67 -5.82 -0.16
CA THR A 99 -8.29 -7.14 -0.34
C THR A 99 -9.59 -7.08 -1.13
N ASN A 100 -10.20 -5.92 -1.29
CA ASN A 100 -11.40 -5.74 -2.09
C ASN A 100 -11.02 -5.48 -3.56
N ASN A 101 -10.68 -6.54 -4.28
CA ASN A 101 -10.26 -6.49 -5.68
C ASN A 101 -11.43 -6.71 -6.66
N HIS A 102 -12.69 -6.38 -6.25
CA HIS A 102 -13.82 -6.34 -7.16
C HIS A 102 -13.61 -5.28 -8.24
N VAL A 103 -14.03 -5.54 -9.48
CA VAL A 103 -13.78 -4.63 -10.61
C VAL A 103 -14.31 -3.22 -10.35
N ASP A 104 -15.50 -3.09 -9.74
CA ASP A 104 -16.12 -1.79 -9.43
C ASP A 104 -15.36 -0.98 -8.37
N ASN A 105 -14.46 -1.64 -7.62
CA ASN A 105 -13.63 -1.00 -6.61
C ASN A 105 -12.22 -0.62 -7.13
N LEU A 106 -11.94 -0.89 -8.41
CA LEU A 106 -10.61 -0.67 -8.99
C LEU A 106 -10.65 0.43 -10.06
N ARG A 107 -9.59 1.22 -10.11
CA ARG A 107 -9.33 2.18 -11.17
C ARG A 107 -7.83 2.33 -11.41
N TYR A 108 -7.45 2.88 -12.54
CA TYR A 108 -6.11 3.41 -12.73
C TYR A 108 -6.04 4.84 -12.20
N GLY A 109 -4.92 5.20 -11.62
CA GLY A 109 -4.64 6.55 -11.12
C GLY A 109 -3.15 6.82 -11.08
N THR A 110 -2.79 8.09 -11.08
CA THR A 110 -1.40 8.52 -10.91
C THR A 110 -0.90 8.22 -9.48
N PRO A 111 0.43 8.13 -9.25
CA PRO A 111 0.97 8.03 -7.90
C PRO A 111 0.50 9.15 -6.97
N SER A 112 0.36 10.37 -7.48
CA SER A 112 -0.15 11.51 -6.70
C SER A 112 -1.60 11.32 -6.26
N GLU A 113 -2.48 10.85 -7.15
CA GLU A 113 -3.87 10.52 -6.81
C GLU A 113 -3.95 9.40 -5.79
N ASN A 114 -3.12 8.36 -5.93
CA ASN A 114 -3.06 7.26 -4.98
C ASN A 114 -2.61 7.74 -3.57
N GLU A 115 -1.68 8.69 -3.48
CA GLU A 115 -1.31 9.30 -2.20
C GLU A 115 -2.46 10.15 -1.61
N LEU A 116 -3.21 10.90 -2.44
CA LEU A 116 -4.40 11.63 -1.98
C LEU A 116 -5.50 10.68 -1.50
N ASP A 117 -5.70 9.55 -2.17
CA ASP A 117 -6.66 8.53 -1.71
C ASP A 117 -6.24 7.96 -0.35
N LYS A 118 -4.95 7.69 -0.13
CA LYS A 118 -4.46 7.26 1.20
C LYS A 118 -4.74 8.30 2.29
N LEU A 119 -4.67 9.61 1.96
CA LEU A 119 -5.05 10.68 2.89
C LEU A 119 -6.55 10.62 3.21
N ARG A 120 -7.40 10.50 2.20
CA ARG A 120 -8.86 10.41 2.36
C ARG A 120 -9.27 9.19 3.18
N HIS A 121 -8.62 8.04 2.96
CA HIS A 121 -8.85 6.80 3.69
C HIS A 121 -8.21 6.78 5.10
N GLY A 122 -7.46 7.80 5.50
CA GLY A 122 -6.74 7.83 6.78
C GLY A 122 -5.59 6.83 6.90
N THR A 123 -5.20 6.19 5.79
CA THR A 123 -4.14 5.15 5.75
C THR A 123 -2.75 5.70 5.42
N HIS A 124 -2.64 7.01 5.15
CA HIS A 124 -1.36 7.65 4.88
C HIS A 124 -0.49 7.66 6.13
N THR A 125 0.59 6.90 6.13
CA THR A 125 1.45 6.61 7.29
C THR A 125 1.91 7.87 8.04
N ASN A 126 2.25 8.94 7.32
CA ASN A 126 2.71 10.19 7.96
C ASN A 126 1.56 11.05 8.48
N ALA A 127 0.41 11.08 7.78
CA ALA A 127 -0.75 11.85 8.21
C ALA A 127 -1.44 11.21 9.44
N ALA A 128 -1.41 9.89 9.54
CA ALA A 128 -1.97 9.13 10.65
C ALA A 128 -1.10 9.15 11.92
N LYS A 129 0.14 9.67 11.86
CA LYS A 129 1.00 9.73 13.05
C LYS A 129 0.45 10.72 14.08
N THR A 130 0.17 10.23 15.26
CA THR A 130 -0.21 11.04 16.42
C THR A 130 0.98 11.39 17.30
N HIS A 131 2.05 10.61 17.25
CA HIS A 131 3.26 10.79 18.06
C HIS A 131 4.53 10.66 17.21
N CYS A 132 5.61 11.31 17.63
CA CYS A 132 6.94 11.11 17.06
C CYS A 132 7.61 9.85 17.64
N PRO A 133 8.78 9.41 17.09
CA PRO A 133 9.50 8.24 17.62
C PRO A 133 9.95 8.33 19.08
N LEU A 134 10.03 9.54 19.66
CA LEU A 134 10.33 9.75 21.08
C LEU A 134 9.09 9.82 21.96
N GLY A 135 7.88 9.64 21.40
CA GLY A 135 6.62 9.66 22.15
C GLY A 135 5.97 11.02 22.32
N HIS A 136 6.51 12.10 21.75
CA HIS A 136 5.86 13.42 21.82
C HIS A 136 4.63 13.46 20.91
N GLU A 137 3.50 13.93 21.43
CA GLU A 137 2.28 14.11 20.64
C GLU A 137 2.47 15.19 19.56
N LEU A 138 1.91 14.94 18.36
CA LEU A 138 1.99 15.82 17.20
C LEU A 138 0.70 16.63 17.07
N PHE A 139 0.59 17.71 17.82
CA PHE A 139 -0.47 18.71 17.71
C PHE A 139 0.04 19.98 16.98
N ALA A 140 -0.83 20.90 16.65
CA ALA A 140 -0.52 22.03 15.76
C ALA A 140 0.72 22.82 16.18
N GLU A 141 0.82 23.18 17.48
CA GLU A 141 1.92 23.98 18.04
C GLU A 141 3.24 23.19 18.12
N ASN A 142 3.17 21.84 18.16
CA ASN A 142 4.35 20.96 18.13
C ASN A 142 4.69 20.49 16.71
N ILE A 143 4.19 21.16 15.69
CA ILE A 143 4.57 20.93 14.28
C ILE A 143 5.13 22.23 13.71
N PRO A 144 6.40 22.26 13.19
CA PRO A 144 6.94 23.46 12.58
C PRO A 144 6.05 23.97 11.45
N PRO A 145 5.74 25.27 11.37
CA PRO A 145 4.88 25.83 10.31
C PRO A 145 5.34 25.49 8.89
N SER A 146 6.66 25.46 8.65
CA SER A 146 7.26 25.07 7.38
C SER A 146 7.00 23.59 7.02
N SER A 147 6.90 22.72 8.03
CA SER A 147 6.56 21.31 7.86
C SER A 147 5.07 21.12 7.62
N ALA A 148 4.22 21.84 8.35
CA ALA A 148 2.77 21.82 8.18
C ALA A 148 2.35 22.25 6.77
N LYS A 149 2.93 23.34 6.24
CA LYS A 149 2.70 23.82 4.86
C LYS A 149 3.02 22.77 3.78
N ARG A 150 3.94 21.84 4.07
CA ARG A 150 4.34 20.75 3.17
C ARG A 150 3.64 19.42 3.47
N GLY A 151 2.61 19.41 4.33
CA GLY A 151 1.92 18.19 4.76
C GLY A 151 2.79 17.22 5.57
N ARG A 152 3.92 17.71 6.15
CA ARG A 152 4.84 16.89 6.93
C ARG A 152 4.52 17.00 8.41
N ARG A 153 4.47 15.87 9.12
CA ARG A 153 4.27 15.81 10.57
C ARG A 153 5.61 15.56 11.27
N GLN A 154 6.40 16.62 11.42
CA GLN A 154 7.64 16.60 12.19
C GLN A 154 7.39 17.18 13.58
N CYS A 155 8.01 16.60 14.59
CA CYS A 155 7.95 17.10 15.96
C CYS A 155 8.85 18.33 16.14
N LEU A 156 8.28 19.49 16.49
CA LEU A 156 9.03 20.73 16.69
C LEU A 156 10.06 20.59 17.82
N ALA A 157 9.68 19.97 18.94
CA ALA A 157 10.59 19.69 20.05
C ALA A 157 11.84 18.91 19.59
N CYS A 158 11.66 17.85 18.79
CA CYS A 158 12.77 17.08 18.24
C CYS A 158 13.60 17.87 17.21
N VAL A 159 13.00 18.78 16.46
CA VAL A 159 13.73 19.68 15.54
C VAL A 159 14.59 20.66 16.33
N ARG A 160 14.04 21.30 17.36
CA ARG A 160 14.78 22.21 18.28
C ARG A 160 15.94 21.46 18.96
N ALA A 161 15.69 20.25 19.47
CA ALA A 161 16.74 19.44 20.09
C ALA A 161 17.87 19.07 19.11
N ARG A 162 17.58 18.74 17.85
CA ARG A 162 18.60 18.49 16.84
C ARG A 162 19.46 19.71 16.57
N ALA A 163 18.85 20.88 16.48
CA ALA A 163 19.58 22.15 16.34
C ALA A 163 20.45 22.40 17.56
N CYS A 164 19.94 22.27 18.78
CA CYS A 164 20.70 22.42 20.02
C CYS A 164 21.91 21.49 20.06
N VAL A 165 21.72 20.20 19.83
CA VAL A 165 22.81 19.20 19.85
C VAL A 165 23.82 19.39 18.71
N SER A 166 23.44 20.05 17.61
CA SER A 166 24.36 20.43 16.54
C SER A 166 25.35 21.51 16.98
N TYR A 167 24.91 22.46 17.82
CA TYR A 167 25.76 23.51 18.43
C TYR A 167 26.46 23.04 19.71
N HIS A 168 25.92 22.03 20.38
CA HIS A 168 26.39 21.47 21.65
C HIS A 168 26.57 19.95 21.53
N PRO A 169 27.64 19.48 20.82
CA PRO A 169 27.83 18.05 20.56
C PRO A 169 27.93 17.18 21.82
N GLU A 170 28.34 17.72 22.94
CA GLU A 170 28.41 17.07 24.26
C GLU A 170 27.03 16.61 24.77
N LEU A 171 25.94 17.23 24.30
CA LEU A 171 24.58 16.87 24.67
C LEU A 171 24.01 15.70 23.80
N LYS A 172 24.75 15.25 22.80
CA LYS A 172 24.30 14.17 21.90
C LYS A 172 23.87 12.88 22.64
N PRO A 173 24.57 12.41 23.68
CA PRO A 173 24.11 11.26 24.48
C PRO A 173 22.79 11.51 25.20
N GLN A 174 22.45 12.77 25.49
CA GLN A 174 21.23 13.20 26.21
C GLN A 174 20.14 13.70 25.26
N PHE A 175 20.21 13.40 23.96
CA PHE A 175 19.31 13.92 22.94
C PHE A 175 17.82 13.80 23.33
N LYS A 176 17.43 12.67 23.91
CA LYS A 176 16.03 12.45 24.34
C LYS A 176 15.64 13.44 25.45
N ALA A 177 16.46 13.61 26.47
CA ALA A 177 16.19 14.53 27.56
C ALA A 177 16.08 15.99 27.08
N VAL A 178 16.95 16.41 26.15
CA VAL A 178 16.89 17.72 25.50
C VAL A 178 15.59 17.87 24.70
N ALA A 179 15.17 16.85 23.97
CA ALA A 179 13.92 16.88 23.21
C ALA A 179 12.69 16.92 24.15
N ASP A 180 12.71 16.17 25.24
CA ASP A 180 11.66 16.16 26.27
C ASP A 180 11.53 17.55 26.93
N SER A 181 12.63 18.26 27.23
CA SER A 181 12.59 19.61 27.79
C SER A 181 11.95 20.63 26.85
N TYR A 182 12.27 20.58 25.54
CA TYR A 182 11.61 21.42 24.55
C TYR A 182 10.12 21.09 24.42
N TYR A 183 9.77 19.79 24.54
CA TYR A 183 8.37 19.38 24.49
C TYR A 183 7.56 19.91 25.67
N GLN A 184 8.11 19.86 26.88
CA GLN A 184 7.46 20.44 28.08
C GLN A 184 7.26 21.95 27.93
N ALA A 185 8.25 22.70 27.43
CA ALA A 185 8.11 24.12 27.17
C ALA A 185 6.96 24.43 26.19
N ILE A 186 6.82 23.63 25.10
CA ILE A 186 5.70 23.80 24.15
C ILE A 186 4.36 23.49 24.81
N LEU A 187 4.27 22.52 25.71
CA LEU A 187 3.05 22.21 26.45
C LEU A 187 2.65 23.34 27.42
N GLU A 188 3.63 23.96 28.06
CA GLU A 188 3.41 25.13 28.95
C GLU A 188 2.92 26.37 28.18
N GLU A 189 3.58 26.67 27.03
CA GLU A 189 3.15 27.71 26.10
C GLU A 189 1.69 27.51 25.67
N ARG A 190 1.32 26.26 25.32
CA ARG A 190 -0.06 25.91 24.92
C ARG A 190 -1.07 26.12 26.02
N LYS A 191 -0.73 25.79 27.29
CA LYS A 191 -1.61 25.99 28.44
C LYS A 191 -1.83 27.47 28.76
N ALA A 192 -0.83 28.32 28.50
CA ALA A 192 -0.91 29.77 28.75
C ALA A 192 -1.81 30.49 27.73
N VAL A 193 -2.11 29.89 26.59
CA VAL A 193 -2.92 30.48 25.49
C VAL A 193 -4.36 29.93 25.47
N ALA A 194 -4.63 28.83 26.18
CA ALA A 194 -5.95 28.20 26.28
C ALA A 194 -6.79 28.79 27.45
#